data_dcb2122e81d3976c7f3c04d3b81287f3
#
_entry.id   dcb2122e81d3976c7f3c04d3b81287f3
#
_cell.length_a   1.000
_cell.length_b   1.000
_cell.length_c   1.000
_cell.angle_alpha   90.00
_cell.angle_beta   90.00
_cell.angle_gamma   90.00
#
_symmetry.space_group_name_H-M   'P 1'
#
loop_
_entity.id
_entity.type
_entity.pdbx_description
1 polymer ?
#
loop_
_entity_poly.entity_id
_entity_poly.type
_entity_poly.pdbx_seq_one_letter_code
_entity_poly.pdbx_strand_id
1 'polypeptide(L)'
;DRSGMAFPYNEMVKEWNGSFVHVSEFEAKQPQLEPTRFTGDPQGLSNARPARTEPTTENLLPANPFQMFQGLATVFVTEPNHGRSTNDVVRFRNVDGSPGGFAYTVFENSAGFSISKVDDNKYSFIVPSAAPGGWTVAEFAGGTTVTAGPVTLTP
;
A
#
# COMPACT_ATOMS: atom_id res chain seq x y z
N ASP A 1 20.17 61.25 10.89
CA ASP A 1 20.86 62.12 9.91
C ASP A 1 22.25 61.61 9.66
N ARG A 2 22.51 61.20 8.43
CA ARG A 2 23.80 60.61 8.05
C ARG A 2 24.89 61.70 7.88
N SER A 3 24.50 62.90 7.38
CA SER A 3 25.41 64.03 7.18
C SER A 3 25.58 64.95 8.39
N GLY A 4 24.73 64.83 9.40
CA GLY A 4 24.71 65.79 10.51
C GLY A 4 24.22 67.18 10.18
N MET A 5 23.66 67.39 8.99
CA MET A 5 23.06 68.64 8.53
C MET A 5 21.60 68.72 8.96
N ALA A 6 21.12 69.89 9.27
CA ALA A 6 19.72 70.12 9.63
C ALA A 6 18.87 70.27 8.38
N PHE A 7 17.93 69.39 8.14
CA PHE A 7 16.97 69.42 7.04
C PHE A 7 15.54 69.63 7.55
N PRO A 8 14.64 70.20 6.75
CA PRO A 8 13.22 70.25 7.11
C PRO A 8 12.61 68.87 7.28
N TYR A 9 11.82 68.66 8.32
CA TYR A 9 11.22 67.36 8.62
C TYR A 9 10.31 66.78 7.53
N ASN A 10 9.68 67.65 6.76
CA ASN A 10 8.83 67.26 5.64
C ASN A 10 9.61 66.67 4.43
N GLU A 11 10.94 66.84 4.41
CA GLU A 11 11.84 66.30 3.39
C GLU A 11 12.57 65.05 3.90
N MET A 12 12.28 64.60 5.14
CA MET A 12 12.86 63.40 5.74
C MET A 12 12.08 62.15 5.38
N VAL A 13 12.79 61.11 5.00
CA VAL A 13 12.24 59.79 4.61
C VAL A 13 12.82 58.70 5.52
N LYS A 14 12.01 57.73 5.87
CA LYS A 14 12.45 56.57 6.66
C LYS A 14 13.09 55.53 5.75
N GLU A 15 14.33 55.16 6.02
CA GLU A 15 15.04 54.10 5.32
C GLU A 15 14.60 52.70 5.82
N TRP A 16 15.01 51.67 5.09
CA TRP A 16 14.76 50.25 5.40
C TRP A 16 15.35 49.81 6.75
N ASN A 17 16.44 50.44 7.21
CA ASN A 17 17.10 50.17 8.50
C ASN A 17 16.44 50.91 9.68
N GLY A 18 15.42 51.71 9.41
CA GLY A 18 14.69 52.52 10.40
C GLY A 18 15.22 53.93 10.65
N SER A 19 16.33 54.31 10.01
CA SER A 19 16.89 55.65 10.07
C SER A 19 16.02 56.67 9.32
N PHE A 20 15.94 57.91 9.84
CA PHE A 20 15.36 59.03 9.13
C PHE A 20 16.47 59.83 8.45
N VAL A 21 16.40 59.94 7.14
CA VAL A 21 17.39 60.64 6.34
C VAL A 21 16.71 61.61 5.39
N HIS A 22 17.42 62.61 4.94
CA HIS A 22 16.92 63.51 3.90
C HIS A 22 16.77 62.75 2.58
N VAL A 23 15.81 63.13 1.72
CA VAL A 23 15.54 62.49 0.45
C VAL A 23 16.75 62.37 -0.46
N SER A 24 17.70 63.30 -0.40
CA SER A 24 18.96 63.26 -1.16
C SER A 24 19.95 62.21 -0.64
N GLU A 25 19.80 61.75 0.59
CA GLU A 25 20.65 60.76 1.25
C GLU A 25 19.99 59.37 1.32
N PHE A 26 18.78 59.25 0.77
CA PHE A 26 18.01 58.03 0.77
C PHE A 26 18.69 56.93 -0.05
N GLU A 27 18.92 55.79 0.58
CA GLU A 27 19.41 54.59 -0.07
C GLU A 27 18.35 53.48 -0.03
N ALA A 28 17.99 52.95 -1.20
CA ALA A 28 17.12 51.82 -1.27
C ALA A 28 17.79 50.58 -0.70
N LYS A 29 17.01 49.69 -0.09
CA LYS A 29 17.50 48.40 0.42
C LYS A 29 18.14 47.61 -0.71
N GLN A 30 19.36 47.11 -0.49
CA GLN A 30 20.04 46.23 -1.44
C GLN A 30 19.23 44.92 -1.61
N PRO A 31 18.96 44.50 -2.85
CA PRO A 31 18.20 43.29 -3.12
C PRO A 31 18.79 42.03 -2.48
N GLN A 32 20.10 42.00 -2.26
CA GLN A 32 20.81 40.88 -1.60
C GLN A 32 20.46 40.72 -0.11
N LEU A 33 19.94 41.79 0.53
CA LEU A 33 19.51 41.77 1.93
C LEU A 33 18.06 41.28 2.07
N GLU A 34 17.36 41.06 0.97
CA GLU A 34 16.05 40.45 1.00
C GLU A 34 16.21 38.91 0.93
N PRO A 35 15.49 38.15 1.78
CA PRO A 35 15.51 36.71 1.67
C PRO A 35 15.00 36.32 0.26
N THR A 36 15.79 35.53 -0.46
CA THR A 36 15.41 34.98 -1.75
C THR A 36 14.08 34.26 -1.60
N ARG A 37 13.05 34.69 -2.32
CA ARG A 37 11.80 33.93 -2.37
C ARG A 37 12.10 32.60 -3.04
N PHE A 38 12.08 31.55 -2.25
CA PHE A 38 12.00 30.22 -2.79
C PHE A 38 10.62 30.06 -3.43
N THR A 39 10.54 30.20 -4.73
CA THR A 39 9.44 29.63 -5.49
C THR A 39 9.69 28.13 -5.48
N GLY A 40 8.99 27.40 -4.60
CA GLY A 40 9.05 25.94 -4.61
C GLY A 40 8.75 25.44 -6.01
N ASP A 41 9.57 24.54 -6.51
CA ASP A 41 9.34 23.89 -7.80
C ASP A 41 7.93 23.26 -7.74
N PRO A 42 6.96 23.70 -8.59
CA PRO A 42 5.62 23.12 -8.56
C PRO A 42 5.58 21.65 -9.00
N GLN A 43 6.67 21.13 -9.52
CA GLN A 43 6.84 19.72 -9.87
C GLN A 43 7.58 18.92 -8.78
N GLY A 44 8.17 19.58 -7.82
CA GLY A 44 8.85 18.94 -6.69
C GLY A 44 7.88 18.58 -5.56
N LEU A 45 7.90 17.35 -5.09
CA LEU A 45 7.24 16.98 -3.85
C LEU A 45 8.00 17.57 -2.68
N SER A 46 7.34 18.40 -1.85
CA SER A 46 7.94 19.05 -0.68
C SER A 46 8.48 18.03 0.34
N ASN A 47 7.93 16.83 0.38
CA ASN A 47 8.36 15.71 1.21
C ASN A 47 8.25 14.42 0.40
N ALA A 48 9.15 14.25 -0.57
CA ALA A 48 9.22 13.02 -1.34
C ALA A 48 9.52 11.84 -0.41
N ARG A 49 8.60 10.89 -0.35
CA ARG A 49 8.85 9.58 0.26
C ARG A 49 9.11 8.58 -0.85
N PRO A 50 10.12 7.71 -0.72
CA PRO A 50 10.21 6.55 -1.61
C PRO A 50 8.92 5.75 -1.50
N ALA A 51 8.48 5.15 -2.61
CA ALA A 51 7.35 4.24 -2.59
C ALA A 51 7.61 3.19 -1.49
N ARG A 52 6.67 3.07 -0.56
CA ARG A 52 6.77 2.08 0.49
C ARG A 52 6.54 0.71 -0.14
N THR A 53 7.62 -0.03 -0.31
CA THR A 53 7.56 -1.44 -0.69
C THR A 53 7.29 -2.22 0.59
N GLU A 54 6.04 -2.59 0.81
CA GLU A 54 5.73 -3.55 1.86
C GLU A 54 6.09 -4.95 1.35
N PRO A 55 6.74 -5.78 2.18
CA PRO A 55 6.98 -7.15 1.79
C PRO A 55 5.64 -7.85 1.56
N THR A 56 5.60 -8.68 0.55
CA THR A 56 4.42 -9.49 0.24
C THR A 56 4.14 -10.43 1.41
N THR A 57 3.00 -10.26 2.05
CA THR A 57 2.62 -11.01 3.25
C THR A 57 1.61 -12.12 2.91
N GLU A 58 1.54 -13.10 3.78
CA GLU A 58 0.49 -14.12 3.77
C GLU A 58 -0.68 -13.65 4.63
N ASN A 59 -1.90 -13.92 4.17
CA ASN A 59 -3.11 -13.70 4.94
C ASN A 59 -3.51 -14.99 5.65
N LEU A 60 -3.75 -14.93 6.94
CA LEU A 60 -4.35 -16.05 7.69
C LEU A 60 -5.83 -16.16 7.29
N LEU A 61 -6.24 -17.35 6.88
CA LEU A 61 -7.62 -17.63 6.50
C LEU A 61 -8.50 -17.96 7.72
N PRO A 62 -9.83 -17.82 7.61
CA PRO A 62 -10.76 -18.32 8.61
C PRO A 62 -10.60 -19.83 8.84
N ALA A 63 -11.12 -20.32 9.96
CA ALA A 63 -11.10 -21.76 10.24
C ALA A 63 -11.84 -22.55 9.14
N ASN A 64 -11.20 -23.62 8.66
CA ASN A 64 -11.70 -24.48 7.59
C ASN A 64 -12.11 -23.70 6.33
N PRO A 65 -11.16 -22.99 5.69
CA PRO A 65 -11.48 -22.06 4.61
C PRO A 65 -11.89 -22.76 3.31
N PHE A 66 -11.52 -24.02 3.12
CA PHE A 66 -11.80 -24.79 1.90
C PHE A 66 -13.19 -25.40 1.95
N GLN A 67 -14.01 -25.09 0.98
CA GLN A 67 -15.32 -25.71 0.77
C GLN A 67 -15.27 -26.57 -0.49
N MET A 68 -15.57 -27.84 -0.34
CA MET A 68 -15.50 -28.82 -1.41
C MET A 68 -16.82 -29.56 -1.56
N PHE A 69 -17.09 -30.01 -2.78
CA PHE A 69 -18.25 -30.81 -3.12
C PHE A 69 -17.80 -32.15 -3.72
N GLN A 70 -18.48 -33.21 -3.34
CA GLN A 70 -18.19 -34.56 -3.84
C GLN A 70 -18.24 -34.56 -5.40
N GLY A 71 -17.27 -35.23 -5.99
CA GLY A 71 -17.20 -35.41 -7.42
C GLY A 71 -16.78 -34.19 -8.22
N LEU A 72 -16.50 -33.04 -7.55
CA LEU A 72 -16.01 -31.84 -8.20
C LEU A 72 -14.51 -31.64 -7.89
N ALA A 73 -13.77 -31.17 -8.89
CA ALA A 73 -12.38 -30.75 -8.74
C ALA A 73 -12.27 -29.27 -8.32
N THR A 74 -13.38 -28.55 -8.25
CA THR A 74 -13.40 -27.15 -7.87
C THR A 74 -13.50 -27.03 -6.37
N VAL A 75 -12.56 -26.28 -5.79
CA VAL A 75 -12.50 -25.92 -4.37
C VAL A 75 -12.82 -24.43 -4.22
N PHE A 76 -13.76 -24.10 -3.36
CA PHE A 76 -14.06 -22.73 -2.99
C PHE A 76 -13.28 -22.37 -1.73
N VAL A 77 -12.76 -21.15 -1.69
CA VAL A 77 -12.00 -20.61 -0.57
C VAL A 77 -12.71 -19.41 0.00
N THR A 78 -12.83 -19.36 1.31
CA THR A 78 -13.32 -18.19 2.02
C THR A 78 -12.13 -17.37 2.54
N GLU A 79 -11.96 -16.18 2.02
CA GLU A 79 -10.96 -15.18 2.43
C GLU A 79 -11.62 -13.80 2.44
N PRO A 80 -12.02 -13.29 3.61
CA PRO A 80 -12.75 -12.01 3.70
C PRO A 80 -11.93 -10.85 3.14
N ASN A 81 -12.56 -10.04 2.29
CA ASN A 81 -11.98 -8.83 1.66
C ASN A 81 -10.63 -9.11 0.98
N HIS A 82 -10.53 -10.21 0.24
CA HIS A 82 -9.25 -10.69 -0.30
C HIS A 82 -8.61 -9.78 -1.35
N GLY A 83 -9.34 -8.87 -1.99
CA GLY A 83 -8.82 -7.93 -2.99
C GLY A 83 -8.21 -8.57 -4.25
N ARG A 84 -8.32 -9.90 -4.42
CA ARG A 84 -7.74 -10.65 -5.54
C ARG A 84 -8.61 -10.56 -6.79
N SER A 85 -8.00 -10.78 -7.93
CA SER A 85 -8.64 -10.82 -9.24
C SER A 85 -8.61 -12.23 -9.84
N THR A 86 -9.49 -12.49 -10.80
CA THR A 86 -9.45 -13.74 -11.56
C THR A 86 -8.12 -13.85 -12.31
N ASN A 87 -7.53 -15.04 -12.32
CA ASN A 87 -6.21 -15.43 -12.81
C ASN A 87 -5.03 -15.04 -11.90
N ASP A 88 -5.26 -14.45 -10.73
CA ASP A 88 -4.20 -14.32 -9.73
C ASP A 88 -3.71 -15.71 -9.31
N VAL A 89 -2.43 -15.82 -8.97
CA VAL A 89 -1.85 -17.08 -8.49
C VAL A 89 -1.66 -17.02 -6.98
N VAL A 90 -2.33 -17.92 -6.29
CA VAL A 90 -2.33 -18.01 -4.82
C VAL A 90 -1.68 -19.31 -4.38
N ARG A 91 -0.79 -19.24 -3.43
CA ARG A 91 -0.20 -20.39 -2.75
C ARG A 91 -0.75 -20.50 -1.34
N PHE A 92 -1.23 -21.69 -0.99
CA PHE A 92 -1.66 -22.02 0.36
C PHE A 92 -0.51 -22.67 1.12
N ARG A 93 -0.46 -22.45 2.42
CA ARG A 93 0.52 -23.03 3.34
C ARG A 93 -0.15 -23.39 4.67
N ASN A 94 0.48 -24.28 5.42
CA ASN A 94 0.02 -24.73 6.74
C ASN A 94 -1.39 -25.34 6.70
N VAL A 95 -1.68 -26.09 5.65
CA VAL A 95 -2.95 -26.81 5.49
C VAL A 95 -2.93 -28.01 6.42
N ASP A 96 -3.94 -28.13 7.29
CA ASP A 96 -4.04 -29.23 8.24
C ASP A 96 -4.99 -30.34 7.75
N GLY A 97 -4.65 -31.56 8.10
CA GLY A 97 -5.46 -32.72 7.84
C GLY A 97 -5.46 -33.24 6.40
N SER A 98 -6.58 -33.76 5.98
CA SER A 98 -6.80 -34.30 4.63
C SER A 98 -8.07 -33.70 4.03
N PRO A 99 -8.03 -32.44 3.58
CA PRO A 99 -9.20 -31.78 3.07
C PRO A 99 -9.86 -32.56 1.93
N GLY A 100 -11.14 -32.89 2.06
CA GLY A 100 -11.89 -33.64 1.07
C GLY A 100 -11.33 -35.03 0.74
N GLY A 101 -10.54 -35.61 1.64
CA GLY A 101 -9.85 -36.89 1.41
C GLY A 101 -8.56 -36.76 0.59
N PHE A 102 -8.13 -35.55 0.22
CA PHE A 102 -6.82 -35.33 -0.40
C PHE A 102 -5.73 -35.17 0.65
N ALA A 103 -4.50 -35.58 0.32
CA ALA A 103 -3.36 -35.22 1.12
C ALA A 103 -3.18 -33.69 1.12
N TYR A 104 -2.80 -33.07 2.24
CA TYR A 104 -2.57 -31.63 2.38
C TYR A 104 -1.59 -31.10 1.33
N THR A 105 -0.64 -31.90 0.89
CA THR A 105 0.35 -31.56 -0.14
C THR A 105 -0.27 -31.18 -1.49
N VAL A 106 -1.49 -31.64 -1.77
CA VAL A 106 -2.21 -31.25 -2.98
C VAL A 106 -2.56 -29.76 -2.92
N PHE A 107 -2.88 -29.23 -1.74
CA PHE A 107 -3.23 -27.82 -1.54
C PHE A 107 -2.00 -26.94 -1.38
N GLU A 108 -0.90 -27.47 -0.85
CA GLU A 108 0.37 -26.74 -0.66
C GLU A 108 1.27 -26.75 -1.91
N ASN A 109 0.69 -26.74 -3.08
CA ASN A 109 1.43 -26.69 -4.33
C ASN A 109 2.38 -25.48 -4.36
N SER A 110 3.67 -25.75 -4.59
CA SER A 110 4.72 -24.73 -4.62
C SER A 110 4.54 -23.72 -5.77
N ALA A 111 3.91 -24.14 -6.88
CA ALA A 111 3.60 -23.26 -8.00
C ALA A 111 2.35 -22.40 -7.75
N GLY A 112 1.61 -22.67 -6.67
CA GLY A 112 0.32 -22.02 -6.40
C GLY A 112 -0.80 -22.50 -7.32
N PHE A 113 -1.96 -21.87 -7.18
CA PHE A 113 -3.15 -22.12 -7.98
C PHE A 113 -3.63 -20.84 -8.63
N SER A 114 -3.96 -20.89 -9.91
CA SER A 114 -4.71 -19.80 -10.55
C SER A 114 -6.14 -19.83 -10.05
N ILE A 115 -6.64 -18.68 -9.60
CA ILE A 115 -7.94 -18.55 -8.98
C ILE A 115 -8.96 -17.91 -9.92
N SER A 116 -10.23 -18.19 -9.69
CA SER A 116 -11.38 -17.50 -10.26
C SER A 116 -12.13 -16.79 -9.16
N LYS A 117 -12.22 -15.47 -9.22
CA LYS A 117 -12.97 -14.66 -8.25
C LYS A 117 -14.45 -14.98 -8.34
N VAL A 118 -15.09 -15.25 -7.21
CA VAL A 118 -16.53 -15.44 -7.08
C VAL A 118 -17.17 -14.14 -6.56
N ASP A 119 -16.69 -13.66 -5.43
CA ASP A 119 -17.09 -12.39 -4.81
C ASP A 119 -15.91 -11.79 -4.03
N ASP A 120 -16.13 -10.73 -3.24
CA ASP A 120 -15.07 -10.06 -2.49
C ASP A 120 -14.54 -10.88 -1.29
N ASN A 121 -15.22 -11.97 -0.93
CA ASN A 121 -14.89 -12.82 0.21
C ASN A 121 -14.61 -14.26 -0.21
N LYS A 122 -14.82 -14.61 -1.48
CA LYS A 122 -14.66 -15.98 -1.99
C LYS A 122 -14.06 -16.03 -3.37
N TYR A 123 -13.23 -17.01 -3.58
CA TYR A 123 -12.73 -17.40 -4.90
C TYR A 123 -12.66 -18.93 -5.01
N SER A 124 -12.42 -19.45 -6.17
CA SER A 124 -12.29 -20.88 -6.42
C SER A 124 -11.01 -21.21 -7.18
N PHE A 125 -10.53 -22.42 -7.01
CA PHE A 125 -9.44 -23.00 -7.80
C PHE A 125 -9.73 -24.48 -8.12
N ILE A 126 -8.93 -25.05 -8.99
CA ILE A 126 -9.11 -26.43 -9.45
C ILE A 126 -7.96 -27.28 -8.94
N VAL A 127 -8.30 -28.40 -8.30
CA VAL A 127 -7.35 -29.46 -7.92
C VAL A 127 -7.21 -30.49 -9.04
N PRO A 128 -6.10 -31.27 -9.06
CA PRO A 128 -5.82 -32.21 -10.17
C PRO A 128 -6.86 -33.29 -10.40
N SER A 129 -7.65 -33.63 -9.40
CA SER A 129 -8.68 -34.68 -9.48
C SER A 129 -9.93 -34.25 -8.74
N ALA A 130 -11.06 -34.89 -9.06
CA ALA A 130 -12.30 -34.68 -8.33
C ALA A 130 -12.18 -35.20 -6.89
N ALA A 131 -12.84 -34.52 -5.95
CA ALA A 131 -12.86 -34.90 -4.56
C ALA A 131 -13.44 -36.32 -4.40
N PRO A 132 -12.72 -37.27 -3.75
CA PRO A 132 -13.11 -38.66 -3.67
C PRO A 132 -14.43 -38.86 -2.93
N GLY A 133 -14.73 -38.02 -1.97
CA GLY A 133 -16.04 -37.97 -1.33
C GLY A 133 -16.47 -39.19 -0.57
N GLY A 134 -17.66 -39.19 -0.15
CA GLY A 134 -18.38 -40.10 0.75
C GLY A 134 -19.42 -39.29 1.53
N TRP A 135 -19.50 -37.99 1.24
CA TRP A 135 -20.36 -37.01 1.90
C TRP A 135 -21.42 -36.49 0.94
N THR A 136 -22.59 -36.25 1.47
CA THR A 136 -23.77 -35.77 0.67
C THR A 136 -23.93 -34.26 0.68
N VAL A 137 -23.15 -33.57 1.49
CA VAL A 137 -23.13 -32.12 1.64
C VAL A 137 -21.71 -31.57 1.45
N ALA A 138 -21.57 -30.26 1.30
CA ALA A 138 -20.26 -29.65 1.21
C ALA A 138 -19.40 -29.95 2.45
N GLU A 139 -18.14 -30.28 2.23
CA GLU A 139 -17.17 -30.42 3.30
C GLU A 139 -16.39 -29.10 3.46
N PHE A 140 -16.19 -28.70 4.71
CA PHE A 140 -15.34 -27.58 5.08
C PHE A 140 -14.09 -28.11 5.79
N ALA A 141 -12.91 -27.74 5.30
CA ALA A 141 -11.66 -28.29 5.78
C ALA A 141 -10.49 -27.30 5.63
N GLY A 142 -9.31 -27.74 6.09
CA GLY A 142 -8.06 -26.99 6.00
C GLY A 142 -7.46 -26.63 7.36
N GLY A 143 -8.27 -26.66 8.43
CA GLY A 143 -7.82 -26.31 9.78
C GLY A 143 -7.88 -24.80 10.06
N THR A 144 -7.14 -24.36 11.08
CA THR A 144 -7.16 -22.98 11.60
C THR A 144 -5.89 -22.21 11.29
N THR A 145 -4.90 -22.84 10.69
CA THR A 145 -3.55 -22.29 10.47
C THR A 145 -3.26 -21.97 9.01
N VAL A 146 -4.24 -22.22 8.13
CA VAL A 146 -4.06 -22.02 6.69
C VAL A 146 -3.79 -20.57 6.36
N THR A 147 -2.74 -20.33 5.60
CA THR A 147 -2.43 -19.03 5.04
C THR A 147 -2.54 -19.05 3.52
N ALA A 148 -2.95 -17.91 2.95
CA ALA A 148 -3.00 -17.67 1.51
C ALA A 148 -2.11 -16.48 1.16
N GLY A 149 -1.21 -16.66 0.21
CA GLY A 149 -0.27 -15.61 -0.16
C GLY A 149 0.31 -15.79 -1.56
N PRO A 150 1.31 -14.98 -1.92
CA PRO A 150 2.01 -15.12 -3.18
C PRO A 150 2.84 -16.41 -3.23
N VAL A 151 3.22 -16.80 -4.43
CA VAL A 151 4.07 -17.99 -4.67
C VAL A 151 5.42 -17.80 -4.00
N THR A 152 6.05 -16.66 -4.16
CA THR A 152 7.31 -16.27 -3.51
C THR A 152 7.06 -15.17 -2.50
N LEU A 153 7.52 -15.39 -1.27
CA LEU A 153 7.62 -14.34 -0.27
C LEU A 153 8.98 -13.67 -0.47
N THR A 154 8.96 -12.43 -0.93
CA THR A 154 10.19 -11.61 -0.95
C THR A 154 10.34 -10.96 0.42
N PRO A 155 11.51 -11.10 1.07
CA PRO A 155 11.79 -10.46 2.34
C PRO A 155 11.86 -8.94 2.21
#